data_92c64e13088d4b92571e1ba191f38148
#
_entry.id   92c64e13088d4b92571e1ba191f38148
#
_cell.length_a   1.000
_cell.length_b   1.000
_cell.length_c   1.000
_cell.angle_alpha   90.00
_cell.angle_beta   90.00
_cell.angle_gamma   90.00
#
_symmetry.space_group_name_H-M   'P 1'
#
loop_
_entity.id
_entity.type
_entity.pdbx_description
1 polymer ?
#
loop_
_entity_poly.entity_id
_entity_poly.type
_entity_poly.pdbx_seq_one_letter_code
_entity_poly.pdbx_strand_id
1 'polypeptide(L)'
;DTDGDGYRELDGEKIQLNYLAYSSRNLDEFAQAVAITLESLGIGCKVTVQDYDTALANQSAGNFDMITSNAIVVPTGDPTGFLGNFYSENSAAYGYYANDTYDALYEQLLETTDQDEQLGLIVQLQQVLIDDAATLVHGYYNSTFASRASVVSGADIMPFDYYWITTNIRPAQ
;
A
#
# COMPACT_ATOMS: atom_id res chain seq x y z
N ASP A 1 -4.70 29.32 4.29
CA ASP A 1 -4.40 30.32 3.26
C ASP A 1 -4.44 31.69 3.94
N THR A 2 -3.27 32.18 4.35
CA THR A 2 -3.16 33.42 5.13
C THR A 2 -2.91 34.65 4.25
N ASP A 3 -2.40 34.47 3.04
CA ASP A 3 -2.13 35.55 2.08
C ASP A 3 -3.20 35.67 0.97
N GLY A 4 -4.11 34.73 0.87
CA GLY A 4 -5.24 34.71 -0.07
C GLY A 4 -4.87 34.26 -1.48
N ASP A 5 -3.76 33.56 -1.67
CA ASP A 5 -3.31 33.10 -2.98
C ASP A 5 -3.85 31.71 -3.38
N GLY A 6 -4.66 31.09 -2.52
CA GLY A 6 -5.30 29.79 -2.74
C GLY A 6 -4.54 28.60 -2.22
N TYR A 7 -3.34 28.80 -1.66
CA TYR A 7 -2.55 27.74 -1.04
C TYR A 7 -2.54 27.87 0.48
N ARG A 8 -2.44 26.72 1.15
CA ARG A 8 -2.32 26.65 2.61
C ARG A 8 -0.86 26.70 3.02
N GLU A 9 -0.60 27.35 4.14
CA GLU A 9 0.72 27.45 4.72
C GLU A 9 0.82 26.64 6.03
N LEU A 10 2.01 26.14 6.27
CA LEU A 10 2.46 25.61 7.55
C LEU A 10 3.69 26.43 7.98
N ASP A 11 3.64 27.03 9.17
CA ASP A 11 4.70 27.88 9.71
C ASP A 11 5.08 29.07 8.77
N GLY A 12 4.12 29.54 7.98
CA GLY A 12 4.29 30.66 7.03
C GLY A 12 4.87 30.27 5.67
N GLU A 13 5.10 29.00 5.43
CA GLU A 13 5.57 28.46 4.15
C GLU A 13 4.44 27.67 3.46
N LYS A 14 4.30 27.80 2.15
CA LYS A 14 3.31 27.03 1.39
C LYS A 14 3.56 25.54 1.50
N ILE A 15 2.51 24.80 1.78
CA ILE A 15 2.60 23.32 1.81
C ILE A 15 2.82 22.84 0.38
N GLN A 16 3.95 22.19 0.16
CA GLN A 16 4.32 21.57 -1.13
C GLN A 16 4.82 20.15 -0.89
N LEU A 17 4.04 19.16 -1.33
CA LEU A 17 4.36 17.74 -1.15
C LEU A 17 5.05 17.18 -2.39
N ASN A 18 6.04 16.33 -2.17
CA ASN A 18 6.64 15.48 -3.19
C ASN A 18 5.99 14.10 -3.15
N TYR A 19 5.18 13.78 -4.17
CA TYR A 19 4.46 12.52 -4.27
C TYR A 19 5.17 11.58 -5.23
N LEU A 20 5.82 10.56 -4.71
CA LEU A 20 6.56 9.56 -5.47
C LEU A 20 5.62 8.48 -6.01
N ALA A 21 5.74 8.14 -7.29
CA ALA A 21 5.02 7.06 -7.93
C ALA A 21 5.91 6.31 -8.92
N TYR A 22 5.52 5.11 -9.30
CA TYR A 22 6.14 4.38 -10.41
C TYR A 22 5.08 3.88 -11.40
N SER A 23 5.44 3.82 -12.67
CA SER A 23 4.54 3.51 -13.78
C SER A 23 4.25 2.01 -13.87
N SER A 24 3.52 1.45 -12.91
CA SER A 24 3.08 0.07 -12.90
C SER A 24 1.68 0.00 -12.31
N ARG A 25 0.82 -0.83 -12.86
CA ARG A 25 -0.54 -1.06 -12.34
C ARG A 25 -1.35 0.24 -12.15
N ASN A 26 -1.12 1.24 -13.01
CA ASN A 26 -1.76 2.57 -12.97
C ASN A 26 -1.52 3.33 -11.64
N LEU A 27 -0.42 3.06 -10.93
CA LEU A 27 -0.10 3.75 -9.67
C LEU A 27 0.20 5.24 -9.88
N ASP A 28 0.76 5.60 -11.02
CA ASP A 28 0.96 6.99 -11.44
C ASP A 28 -0.37 7.73 -11.69
N GLU A 29 -1.38 7.05 -12.23
CA GLU A 29 -2.73 7.61 -12.40
C GLU A 29 -3.41 7.86 -11.05
N PHE A 30 -3.27 6.94 -10.09
CA PHE A 30 -3.74 7.15 -8.72
C PHE A 30 -3.05 8.34 -8.06
N ALA A 31 -1.73 8.46 -8.20
CA ALA A 31 -0.98 9.58 -7.64
C ALA A 31 -1.44 10.92 -8.24
N GLN A 32 -1.70 10.99 -9.55
CA GLN A 32 -2.23 12.18 -10.20
C GLN A 32 -3.63 12.55 -9.68
N ALA A 33 -4.51 11.58 -9.49
CA ALA A 33 -5.85 11.83 -8.97
C ALA A 33 -5.81 12.38 -7.54
N VAL A 34 -4.92 11.86 -6.70
CA VAL A 34 -4.72 12.36 -5.33
C VAL A 34 -4.12 13.77 -5.36
N ALA A 35 -3.13 14.04 -6.22
CA ALA A 35 -2.52 15.36 -6.35
C ALA A 35 -3.55 16.42 -6.74
N ILE A 36 -4.43 16.14 -7.72
CA ILE A 36 -5.54 17.03 -8.10
C ILE A 36 -6.45 17.32 -6.90
N THR A 37 -6.73 16.31 -6.09
CA THR A 37 -7.55 16.49 -4.89
C THR A 37 -6.86 17.38 -3.86
N LEU A 38 -5.57 17.18 -3.61
CA LEU A 38 -4.78 18.00 -2.69
C LEU A 38 -4.69 19.44 -3.16
N GLU A 39 -4.44 19.67 -4.44
CA GLU A 39 -4.42 21.02 -5.02
C GLU A 39 -5.78 21.73 -4.90
N SER A 40 -6.89 20.99 -5.03
CA SER A 40 -8.23 21.57 -4.81
C SER A 40 -8.48 22.00 -3.36
N LEU A 41 -7.69 21.48 -2.43
CA LEU A 41 -7.68 21.84 -1.01
C LEU A 41 -6.65 22.93 -0.66
N GLY A 42 -5.94 23.45 -1.65
CA GLY A 42 -4.88 24.44 -1.47
C GLY A 42 -3.55 23.82 -0.98
N ILE A 43 -3.32 22.54 -1.21
CA ILE A 43 -2.07 21.85 -0.87
C ILE A 43 -1.35 21.56 -2.18
N GLY A 44 -0.19 22.17 -2.39
CA GLY A 44 0.64 21.91 -3.56
C GLY A 44 1.15 20.46 -3.54
N CYS A 45 1.08 19.77 -4.68
CA CYS A 45 1.51 18.38 -4.78
C CYS A 45 2.23 18.12 -6.11
N LYS A 46 3.51 17.81 -6.05
CA LYS A 46 4.32 17.45 -7.20
C LYS A 46 4.40 15.94 -7.32
N VAL A 47 3.75 15.34 -8.32
CA VAL A 47 3.91 13.92 -8.64
C VAL A 47 5.21 13.71 -9.40
N THR A 48 6.07 12.81 -8.89
CA THR A 48 7.32 12.39 -9.52
C THR A 48 7.21 10.90 -9.87
N VAL A 49 7.07 10.61 -11.16
CA VAL A 49 6.98 9.22 -11.66
C VAL A 49 8.37 8.74 -12.06
N GLN A 50 8.76 7.57 -11.54
CA GLN A 50 10.06 6.96 -11.78
C GLN A 50 9.91 5.50 -12.22
N ASP A 51 10.99 4.88 -12.69
CA ASP A 51 11.05 3.43 -12.79
C ASP A 51 11.03 2.80 -11.39
N TYR A 52 10.66 1.52 -11.33
CA TYR A 52 10.46 0.81 -10.05
C TYR A 52 11.70 0.83 -9.15
N ASP A 53 12.89 0.55 -9.72
CA ASP A 53 14.12 0.44 -8.93
C ASP A 53 14.53 1.79 -8.35
N THR A 54 14.40 2.85 -9.14
CA THR A 54 14.66 4.23 -8.71
C THR A 54 13.65 4.67 -7.63
N ALA A 55 12.37 4.35 -7.81
CA ALA A 55 11.35 4.66 -6.82
C ALA A 55 11.60 3.93 -5.50
N LEU A 56 11.99 2.65 -5.55
CA LEU A 56 12.33 1.86 -4.37
C LEU A 56 13.57 2.42 -3.63
N ALA A 57 14.59 2.85 -4.37
CA ALA A 57 15.77 3.50 -3.80
C ALA A 57 15.42 4.80 -3.08
N ASN A 58 14.56 5.64 -3.69
CA ASN A 58 14.08 6.88 -3.06
C ASN A 58 13.17 6.60 -1.86
N GLN A 59 12.33 5.56 -1.92
CA GLN A 59 11.53 5.12 -0.78
C GLN A 59 12.43 4.73 0.40
N SER A 60 13.44 3.90 0.16
CA SER A 60 14.37 3.47 1.19
C SER A 60 15.24 4.61 1.75
N ALA A 61 15.44 5.68 0.98
CA ALA A 61 16.17 6.87 1.39
C ALA A 61 15.27 7.93 2.07
N GLY A 62 13.96 7.74 2.11
CA GLY A 62 13.01 8.72 2.65
C GLY A 62 12.83 9.97 1.78
N ASN A 63 13.13 9.90 0.49
CA ASN A 63 13.09 11.05 -0.42
C ASN A 63 11.68 11.29 -0.98
N PHE A 64 10.68 11.37 -0.13
CA PHE A 64 9.28 11.64 -0.49
C PHE A 64 8.49 12.12 0.73
N ASP A 65 7.37 12.80 0.48
CA ASP A 65 6.35 13.09 1.50
C ASP A 65 5.21 12.08 1.41
N MET A 66 4.89 11.64 0.19
CA MET A 66 3.90 10.61 -0.11
C MET A 66 4.46 9.64 -1.16
N ILE A 67 4.06 8.39 -1.07
CA ILE A 67 4.40 7.38 -2.09
C ILE A 67 3.19 6.50 -2.39
N THR A 68 2.93 6.24 -3.69
CA THR A 68 1.97 5.22 -4.09
C THR A 68 2.69 3.90 -4.27
N SER A 69 2.21 2.88 -3.59
CA SER A 69 2.77 1.52 -3.63
C SER A 69 1.70 0.47 -3.89
N ASN A 70 2.13 -0.71 -4.31
CA ASN A 70 1.29 -1.90 -4.41
C ASN A 70 1.96 -3.02 -3.61
N ALA A 71 1.20 -3.65 -2.73
CA ALA A 71 1.70 -4.74 -1.89
C ALA A 71 0.75 -5.92 -1.87
N ILE A 72 1.32 -7.12 -1.73
CA ILE A 72 0.57 -8.33 -1.42
C ILE A 72 0.44 -8.39 0.10
N VAL A 73 -0.79 -8.32 0.58
CA VAL A 73 -1.03 -8.20 2.03
C VAL A 73 -1.08 -9.56 2.75
N VAL A 74 -1.38 -10.64 2.04
CA VAL A 74 -1.52 -12.00 2.61
C VAL A 74 -0.91 -13.07 1.69
N PRO A 75 0.39 -13.01 1.37
CA PRO A 75 1.01 -13.90 0.37
C PRO A 75 0.92 -15.39 0.73
N THR A 76 0.84 -15.70 2.03
CA THR A 76 0.71 -17.07 2.57
C THR A 76 -0.61 -17.30 3.31
N GLY A 77 -1.54 -16.36 3.22
CA GLY A 77 -2.76 -16.33 4.05
C GLY A 77 -2.55 -15.66 5.41
N ASP A 78 -1.34 -15.19 5.70
CA ASP A 78 -0.96 -14.53 6.95
C ASP A 78 -0.60 -13.06 6.69
N PRO A 79 -1.32 -12.09 7.28
CA PRO A 79 -1.06 -10.66 7.11
C PRO A 79 0.12 -10.13 7.94
N THR A 80 0.68 -10.91 8.83
CA THR A 80 1.75 -10.50 9.76
C THR A 80 2.94 -9.90 9.03
N GLY A 81 3.37 -10.51 7.92
CA GLY A 81 4.47 -9.99 7.12
C GLY A 81 4.21 -8.62 6.50
N PHE A 82 2.97 -8.34 6.09
CA PHE A 82 2.60 -7.01 5.59
C PHE A 82 2.55 -5.98 6.72
N LEU A 83 1.92 -6.33 7.83
CA LEU A 83 1.81 -5.46 9.01
C LEU A 83 3.19 -5.12 9.59
N GLY A 84 4.15 -6.06 9.53
CA GLY A 84 5.53 -5.83 9.96
C GLY A 84 6.29 -4.75 9.20
N ASN A 85 5.81 -4.31 8.03
CA ASN A 85 6.41 -3.19 7.31
C ASN A 85 6.19 -1.83 8.02
N PHE A 86 5.22 -1.74 8.92
CA PHE A 86 4.92 -0.55 9.71
C PHE A 86 5.49 -0.62 11.14
N TYR A 87 6.10 -1.75 11.52
CA TYR A 87 6.82 -1.88 12.79
C TYR A 87 8.09 -1.03 12.76
N SER A 88 8.33 -0.24 13.80
CA SER A 88 9.35 0.83 13.77
C SER A 88 10.77 0.31 13.46
N GLU A 89 11.11 -0.91 13.87
CA GLU A 89 12.40 -1.54 13.52
C GLU A 89 12.55 -1.90 12.04
N ASN A 90 11.42 -2.01 11.30
CA ASN A 90 11.37 -2.33 9.88
C ASN A 90 10.94 -1.14 9.01
N SER A 91 10.62 0.00 9.59
CA SER A 91 9.87 1.10 8.95
C SER A 91 10.60 1.80 7.82
N ALA A 92 11.90 1.60 7.63
CA ALA A 92 12.63 2.09 6.46
C ALA A 92 12.02 1.62 5.12
N ALA A 93 11.28 0.51 5.12
CA ALA A 93 10.58 0.01 3.95
C ALA A 93 9.32 0.82 3.60
N TYR A 94 8.67 1.46 4.59
CA TYR A 94 7.40 2.16 4.43
C TYR A 94 7.39 3.56 5.05
N GLY A 95 8.44 4.35 4.80
CA GLY A 95 8.45 5.77 5.08
C GLY A 95 8.79 6.16 6.51
N TYR A 96 9.48 5.30 7.24
CA TYR A 96 9.93 5.59 8.61
C TYR A 96 8.78 5.84 9.60
N TYR A 97 7.65 5.18 9.40
CA TYR A 97 6.56 5.22 10.37
C TYR A 97 7.02 4.65 11.71
N ALA A 98 6.65 5.31 12.79
CA ALA A 98 6.93 4.86 14.15
C ALA A 98 5.77 5.26 15.07
N ASN A 99 5.23 4.28 15.79
CA ASN A 99 4.16 4.47 16.77
C ASN A 99 4.26 3.39 17.85
N ASP A 100 4.52 3.79 19.10
CA ASP A 100 4.71 2.86 20.21
C ASP A 100 3.50 1.95 20.45
N THR A 101 2.28 2.44 20.19
CA THR A 101 1.06 1.62 20.31
C THR A 101 1.00 0.55 19.22
N TYR A 102 1.36 0.93 18.00
CA TYR A 102 1.45 -0.02 16.89
C TYR A 102 2.48 -1.12 17.17
N ASP A 103 3.66 -0.72 17.62
CA ASP A 103 4.76 -1.63 17.91
C ASP A 103 4.36 -2.65 18.99
N ALA A 104 3.77 -2.18 20.09
CA ALA A 104 3.30 -3.06 21.17
C ALA A 104 2.21 -4.06 20.70
N LEU A 105 1.26 -3.62 19.85
CA LEU A 105 0.23 -4.49 19.28
C LEU A 105 0.84 -5.51 18.31
N TYR A 106 1.83 -5.11 17.53
CA TYR A 106 2.50 -6.01 16.59
C TYR A 106 3.31 -7.07 17.31
N GLU A 107 4.05 -6.71 18.35
CA GLU A 107 4.78 -7.67 19.20
C GLU A 107 3.81 -8.66 19.86
N GLN A 108 2.68 -8.19 20.38
CA GLN A 108 1.65 -9.06 20.93
C GLN A 108 1.08 -10.02 19.87
N LEU A 109 0.86 -9.54 18.63
CA LEU A 109 0.41 -10.38 17.52
C LEU A 109 1.39 -11.52 17.22
N LEU A 110 2.70 -11.25 17.26
CA LEU A 110 3.73 -12.26 17.01
C LEU A 110 3.77 -13.36 18.08
N GLU A 111 3.37 -13.04 19.32
CA GLU A 111 3.36 -13.99 20.44
C GLU A 111 2.02 -14.75 20.57
N THR A 112 0.95 -14.23 19.95
CA THR A 112 -0.41 -14.78 20.10
C THR A 112 -0.61 -15.96 19.14
N THR A 113 -1.15 -17.08 19.67
CA THR A 113 -1.46 -18.29 18.88
C THR A 113 -2.96 -18.54 18.72
N ASP A 114 -3.80 -17.88 19.50
CA ASP A 114 -5.25 -17.94 19.39
C ASP A 114 -5.71 -17.10 18.18
N GLN A 115 -6.49 -17.71 17.28
CA GLN A 115 -6.91 -17.09 16.03
C GLN A 115 -7.87 -15.90 16.24
N ASP A 116 -8.77 -15.98 17.21
CA ASP A 116 -9.73 -14.91 17.46
C ASP A 116 -9.03 -13.70 18.07
N GLU A 117 -8.05 -13.94 18.94
CA GLU A 117 -7.21 -12.89 19.50
C GLU A 117 -6.32 -12.26 18.42
N GLN A 118 -5.69 -13.05 17.54
CA GLN A 118 -4.94 -12.55 16.40
C GLN A 118 -5.78 -11.63 15.51
N LEU A 119 -7.01 -12.05 15.16
CA LEU A 119 -7.91 -11.21 14.36
C LEU A 119 -8.24 -9.89 15.07
N GLY A 120 -8.44 -9.91 16.38
CA GLY A 120 -8.64 -8.70 17.16
C GLY A 120 -7.46 -7.74 17.12
N LEU A 121 -6.25 -8.25 17.22
CA LEU A 121 -5.01 -7.47 17.13
C LEU A 121 -4.78 -6.90 15.73
N ILE A 122 -5.02 -7.69 14.68
CA ILE A 122 -4.93 -7.24 13.29
C ILE A 122 -5.88 -6.05 13.02
N VAL A 123 -7.11 -6.11 13.54
CA VAL A 123 -8.06 -4.99 13.41
C VAL A 123 -7.56 -3.74 14.13
N GLN A 124 -7.01 -3.89 15.35
CA GLN A 124 -6.46 -2.76 16.10
C GLN A 124 -5.25 -2.14 15.37
N LEU A 125 -4.33 -2.94 14.83
CA LEU A 125 -3.20 -2.48 14.05
C LEU A 125 -3.65 -1.66 12.82
N GLN A 126 -4.66 -2.15 12.09
CA GLN A 126 -5.21 -1.40 10.96
C GLN A 126 -5.85 -0.08 11.39
N GLN A 127 -6.55 -0.07 12.54
CA GLN A 127 -7.16 1.15 13.06
C GLN A 127 -6.10 2.21 13.40
N VAL A 128 -5.00 1.83 14.04
CA VAL A 128 -3.89 2.76 14.33
C VAL A 128 -3.34 3.38 13.04
N LEU A 129 -3.11 2.58 11.98
CA LEU A 129 -2.62 3.10 10.70
C LEU A 129 -3.59 4.08 10.03
N ILE A 130 -4.90 3.85 10.19
CA ILE A 130 -5.94 4.74 9.65
C ILE A 130 -5.99 6.05 10.46
N ASP A 131 -5.98 5.95 11.78
CA ASP A 131 -6.08 7.11 12.68
C ASP A 131 -4.86 8.04 12.54
N ASP A 132 -3.68 7.46 12.32
CA ASP A 132 -2.44 8.21 12.07
C ASP A 132 -2.30 8.69 10.61
N ALA A 133 -3.24 8.33 9.73
CA ALA A 133 -3.12 8.54 8.29
C ALA A 133 -1.79 8.01 7.70
N ALA A 134 -1.22 6.96 8.30
CA ALA A 134 0.04 6.37 7.87
C ALA A 134 -0.08 5.70 6.50
N THR A 135 -1.26 5.23 6.14
CA THR A 135 -1.56 4.65 4.83
C THR A 135 -2.98 4.96 4.38
N LEU A 136 -3.14 5.19 3.08
CA LEU A 136 -4.42 5.33 2.42
C LEU A 136 -4.61 4.19 1.42
N VAL A 137 -5.59 3.33 1.66
CA VAL A 137 -5.91 2.23 0.75
C VAL A 137 -6.80 2.72 -0.38
N HIS A 138 -6.26 2.79 -1.60
CA HIS A 138 -7.02 3.20 -2.79
C HIS A 138 -7.98 2.11 -3.27
N GLY A 139 -7.64 0.84 -3.08
CA GLY A 139 -8.45 -0.29 -3.51
C GLY A 139 -7.64 -1.57 -3.66
N TYR A 140 -8.31 -2.58 -4.20
CA TYR A 140 -7.72 -3.90 -4.47
C TYR A 140 -7.88 -4.22 -5.94
N TYR A 141 -6.83 -4.76 -6.55
CA TYR A 141 -6.89 -5.23 -7.92
C TYR A 141 -7.68 -6.53 -8.02
N ASN A 142 -8.52 -6.62 -9.04
CA ASN A 142 -9.15 -7.88 -9.38
C ASN A 142 -8.16 -8.75 -10.17
N SER A 143 -7.85 -9.94 -9.68
CA SER A 143 -7.14 -10.95 -10.47
C SER A 143 -8.11 -11.57 -11.46
N THR A 144 -7.78 -11.52 -12.76
CA THR A 144 -8.60 -12.06 -13.83
C THR A 144 -7.86 -13.16 -14.55
N PHE A 145 -8.47 -14.33 -14.65
CA PHE A 145 -7.99 -15.43 -15.47
C PHE A 145 -8.91 -15.63 -16.68
N ALA A 146 -8.34 -15.63 -17.87
CA ALA A 146 -9.07 -15.91 -19.10
C ALA A 146 -8.51 -17.15 -19.80
N SER A 147 -9.35 -18.13 -20.06
CA SER A 147 -8.97 -19.32 -20.80
C SER A 147 -9.93 -19.60 -21.96
N ARG A 148 -9.42 -20.26 -22.99
CA ARG A 148 -10.28 -20.78 -24.07
C ARG A 148 -10.84 -22.12 -23.61
N ALA A 149 -12.13 -22.15 -23.25
CA ALA A 149 -12.81 -23.34 -22.72
C ALA A 149 -12.73 -24.56 -23.64
N SER A 150 -12.62 -24.36 -24.97
CA SER A 150 -12.43 -25.44 -25.95
C SER A 150 -11.00 -26.01 -26.02
N VAL A 151 -10.05 -25.41 -25.27
CA VAL A 151 -8.63 -25.80 -25.29
C VAL A 151 -8.17 -26.26 -23.91
N VAL A 152 -8.65 -25.58 -22.85
CA VAL A 152 -8.19 -25.80 -21.49
C VAL A 152 -9.37 -26.02 -20.55
N SER A 153 -9.23 -27.01 -19.67
CA SER A 153 -10.15 -27.30 -18.56
C SER A 153 -9.39 -27.40 -17.24
N GLY A 154 -10.11 -27.25 -16.12
CA GLY A 154 -9.54 -27.39 -14.76
C GLY A 154 -8.64 -26.24 -14.33
N ALA A 155 -8.75 -25.08 -14.97
CA ALA A 155 -8.07 -23.87 -14.54
C ALA A 155 -8.97 -23.11 -13.55
N ASP A 156 -8.42 -22.78 -12.38
CA ASP A 156 -9.08 -22.04 -11.32
C ASP A 156 -8.33 -20.75 -10.99
N ILE A 157 -9.07 -19.73 -10.53
CA ILE A 157 -8.50 -18.52 -9.97
C ILE A 157 -8.17 -18.78 -8.50
N MET A 158 -6.91 -18.55 -8.14
CA MET A 158 -6.52 -18.59 -6.74
C MET A 158 -6.83 -17.25 -6.06
N PRO A 159 -7.14 -17.23 -4.75
CA PRO A 159 -7.47 -16.02 -4.02
C PRO A 159 -6.25 -15.08 -3.81
N PHE A 160 -5.08 -15.45 -4.31
CA PHE A 160 -3.83 -14.70 -4.21
C PHE A 160 -3.46 -14.04 -5.55
N ASP A 161 -2.58 -13.07 -5.53
CA ASP A 161 -2.17 -12.28 -6.71
C ASP A 161 -1.43 -13.11 -7.78
N TYR A 162 -0.98 -14.32 -7.46
CA TYR A 162 -0.20 -15.16 -8.37
C TYR A 162 -1.03 -16.27 -9.01
N TYR A 163 -0.75 -16.52 -10.28
CA TYR A 163 -1.36 -17.63 -11.03
C TYR A 163 -0.76 -18.96 -10.56
N TRP A 164 -1.63 -19.91 -10.27
CA TRP A 164 -1.21 -21.26 -9.98
C TRP A 164 -1.44 -22.17 -11.18
N ILE A 165 -0.37 -22.81 -11.63
CA ILE A 165 -0.44 -23.90 -12.58
C ILE A 165 -0.53 -25.19 -11.76
N THR A 166 -1.68 -25.82 -11.77
CA THR A 166 -1.94 -27.05 -11.05
C THR A 166 -2.02 -28.24 -12.02
N THR A 167 -1.91 -29.46 -11.49
CA THR A 167 -2.12 -30.69 -12.25
C THR A 167 -3.57 -30.88 -12.73
N ASN A 168 -4.48 -30.04 -12.30
CA ASN A 168 -5.87 -30.04 -12.76
C ASN A 168 -6.04 -29.38 -14.13
N ILE A 169 -5.09 -28.53 -14.54
CA ILE A 169 -5.09 -27.91 -15.85
C ILE A 169 -4.75 -28.97 -16.89
N ARG A 170 -5.65 -29.20 -17.81
CA ARG A 170 -5.55 -30.22 -18.87
C ARG A 170 -6.23 -29.77 -20.14
N PRO A 171 -5.94 -30.39 -21.30
CA PRO A 171 -6.69 -30.13 -22.54
C PRO A 171 -8.19 -30.35 -22.33
N ALA A 172 -8.98 -29.51 -22.92
CA ALA A 172 -10.45 -29.72 -22.98
C ALA A 172 -10.76 -31.01 -23.78
N GLN A 173 -11.73 -31.78 -23.33
CA GLN A 173 -12.21 -33.00 -24.03
C GLN A 173 -13.22 -32.60 -25.09
#